data_7ddd4c8ca830ea49107b199bb21aeba9
#
_entry.id   7ddd4c8ca830ea49107b199bb21aeba9
#
_cell.length_a   1.000
_cell.length_b   1.000
_cell.length_c   1.000
_cell.angle_alpha   90.00
_cell.angle_beta   90.00
_cell.angle_gamma   90.00
#
_symmetry.space_group_name_H-M   'P 1'
#
loop_
_entity.id
_entity.type
_entity.pdbx_description
1 polymer ?
#
loop_
_entity_poly.entity_id
_entity_poly.type
_entity_poly.pdbx_seq_one_letter_code
_entity_poly.pdbx_strand_id
1 'polypeptide(L)'
;MSTVGGAATARAPKSPETREQKSWYWYDWANSAYVTTTATVLFAPYLTSVATAAACPDLVDGQRCAATLSVLGIPVSPGSLVAYTATVSTIISAIFLIFVGAIADRSPHPTKLFATFAWTGALAATLMCLVTGTNWQLGVLLFVIANICLGSSLVIYDSLLVRIAGPNDRDRVSSKGWAFGYLGGGLLLLVNFVLVAKPSLLGL
;
A
#
# COMPACT_ATOMS: atom_id res chain seq x y z
N MET A 1 56.51 -16.17 12.98
CA MET A 1 55.68 -14.96 12.99
C MET A 1 55.28 -14.67 11.55
N SER A 2 54.16 -15.22 11.07
CA SER A 2 53.70 -15.02 9.69
C SER A 2 52.57 -13.98 9.71
N THR A 3 52.89 -12.84 9.12
CA THR A 3 51.94 -11.74 8.92
C THR A 3 50.96 -12.12 7.79
N VAL A 4 49.72 -12.47 8.15
CA VAL A 4 48.64 -12.63 7.19
C VAL A 4 48.24 -11.23 6.74
N GLY A 5 48.77 -10.79 5.61
CA GLY A 5 48.36 -9.58 4.92
C GLY A 5 46.93 -9.77 4.39
N GLY A 6 45.92 -9.17 5.05
CA GLY A 6 44.56 -9.09 4.56
C GLY A 6 44.54 -8.29 3.26
N ALA A 7 44.45 -8.97 2.11
CA ALA A 7 44.16 -8.33 0.84
C ALA A 7 42.75 -7.73 0.93
N ALA A 8 42.66 -6.42 1.05
CA ALA A 8 41.42 -5.69 0.86
C ALA A 8 40.91 -5.99 -0.55
N THR A 9 39.89 -6.81 -0.67
CA THR A 9 39.20 -7.09 -1.94
C THR A 9 38.71 -5.77 -2.50
N ALA A 10 39.38 -5.25 -3.50
CA ALA A 10 38.98 -4.05 -4.22
C ALA A 10 37.54 -4.29 -4.75
N ARG A 11 36.58 -3.51 -4.23
CA ARG A 11 35.17 -3.57 -4.63
C ARG A 11 35.09 -3.22 -6.10
N ALA A 12 34.64 -4.15 -6.93
CA ALA A 12 34.50 -3.92 -8.37
C ALA A 12 33.72 -2.60 -8.63
N PRO A 13 34.10 -1.85 -9.68
CA PRO A 13 33.38 -0.61 -10.00
C PRO A 13 31.90 -0.88 -10.20
N LYS A 14 31.05 -0.07 -9.53
CA LYS A 14 29.60 -0.20 -9.61
C LYS A 14 29.15 0.06 -11.03
N SER A 15 28.45 -0.90 -11.62
CA SER A 15 27.80 -0.71 -12.91
C SER A 15 26.77 0.43 -12.84
N PRO A 16 26.62 1.25 -13.89
CA PRO A 16 25.59 2.27 -13.94
C PRO A 16 24.20 1.63 -13.85
N GLU A 17 23.27 2.33 -13.18
CA GLU A 17 21.91 1.83 -12.99
C GLU A 17 21.13 1.80 -14.31
N THR A 18 20.46 0.69 -14.55
CA THR A 18 19.62 0.51 -15.74
C THR A 18 18.33 1.30 -15.63
N ARG A 19 17.63 1.48 -16.75
CA ARG A 19 16.32 2.14 -16.79
C ARG A 19 15.28 1.34 -15.99
N GLU A 20 15.35 0.01 -16.07
CA GLU A 20 14.46 -0.90 -15.34
C GLU A 20 14.63 -0.77 -13.82
N GLN A 21 15.88 -0.69 -13.33
CA GLN A 21 16.16 -0.47 -11.91
C GLN A 21 15.60 0.86 -11.41
N LYS A 22 15.74 1.93 -12.20
CA LYS A 22 15.16 3.24 -11.86
C LYS A 22 13.65 3.20 -11.82
N SER A 23 13.00 2.56 -12.79
CA SER A 23 11.54 2.39 -12.81
C SER A 23 11.05 1.58 -11.62
N TRP A 24 11.82 0.58 -11.20
CA TRP A 24 11.55 -0.25 -10.02
C TRP A 24 11.57 0.58 -8.73
N TYR A 25 12.55 1.51 -8.56
CA TYR A 25 12.59 2.44 -7.41
C TYR A 25 11.39 3.40 -7.38
N TRP A 26 11.00 3.93 -8.55
CA TRP A 26 9.86 4.84 -8.62
C TRP A 26 8.52 4.17 -8.32
N TYR A 27 8.40 2.89 -8.63
CA TYR A 27 7.21 2.15 -8.22
C TYR A 27 7.13 2.01 -6.70
N ASP A 28 8.25 1.72 -6.04
CA ASP A 28 8.29 1.61 -4.58
C ASP A 28 7.96 2.95 -3.89
N TRP A 29 8.47 4.06 -4.45
CA TRP A 29 8.06 5.40 -4.06
C TRP A 29 6.54 5.59 -4.10
N ALA A 30 5.91 5.32 -5.24
CA ALA A 30 4.48 5.54 -5.46
C ALA A 30 3.61 4.62 -4.57
N ASN A 31 3.99 3.35 -4.46
CA ASN A 31 3.30 2.36 -3.66
C ASN A 31 3.37 2.68 -2.15
N SER A 32 4.54 3.02 -1.64
CA SER A 32 4.73 3.36 -0.23
C SER A 32 3.96 4.63 0.17
N ALA A 33 3.76 5.56 -0.76
CA ALA A 33 2.91 6.72 -0.56
C ALA A 33 1.46 6.32 -0.24
N TYR A 34 0.88 5.38 -0.99
CA TYR A 34 -0.44 4.83 -0.70
C TYR A 34 -0.48 4.10 0.65
N VAL A 35 0.46 3.18 0.88
CA VAL A 35 0.50 2.37 2.11
C VAL A 35 0.58 3.24 3.35
N THR A 36 1.54 4.16 3.39
CA THR A 36 1.80 4.99 4.56
C THR A 36 0.67 5.98 4.82
N THR A 37 0.26 6.71 3.82
CA THR A 37 -0.68 7.81 3.97
C THR A 37 -2.12 7.33 3.96
N THR A 38 -2.52 6.62 2.90
CA THR A 38 -3.93 6.25 2.71
C THR A 38 -4.29 5.05 3.57
N ALA A 39 -3.65 3.91 3.37
CA ALA A 39 -4.06 2.68 4.00
C ALA A 39 -3.85 2.68 5.52
N THR A 40 -2.76 3.30 6.01
CA THR A 40 -2.39 3.22 7.44
C THR A 40 -2.88 4.40 8.25
N VAL A 41 -2.72 5.64 7.77
CA VAL A 41 -2.91 6.84 8.61
C VAL A 41 -4.26 7.51 8.43
N LEU A 42 -4.68 7.77 7.17
CA LEU A 42 -5.84 8.64 6.92
C LEU A 42 -7.14 7.90 6.68
N PHE A 43 -7.10 6.81 5.93
CA PHE A 43 -8.35 6.16 5.50
C PHE A 43 -9.06 5.43 6.65
N ALA A 44 -8.33 4.85 7.59
CA ALA A 44 -8.92 4.13 8.72
C ALA A 44 -9.79 5.04 9.61
N PRO A 45 -9.31 6.19 10.12
CA PRO A 45 -10.15 7.10 10.91
C PRO A 45 -11.27 7.70 10.05
N TYR A 46 -11.04 8.00 8.78
CA TYR A 46 -12.05 8.51 7.89
C TYR A 46 -13.19 7.51 7.66
N LEU A 47 -12.89 6.26 7.31
CA LEU A 47 -13.90 5.23 7.14
C LEU A 47 -14.67 4.96 8.43
N THR A 48 -14.01 5.03 9.58
CA THR A 48 -14.66 4.93 10.89
C THR A 48 -15.66 6.08 11.09
N SER A 49 -15.33 7.31 10.72
CA SER A 49 -16.25 8.45 10.84
C SER A 49 -17.47 8.30 9.94
N VAL A 50 -17.29 7.87 8.67
CA VAL A 50 -18.37 7.58 7.73
C VAL A 50 -19.28 6.45 8.24
N ALA A 51 -18.69 5.41 8.81
CA ALA A 51 -19.39 4.28 9.41
C ALA A 51 -20.20 4.71 10.65
N THR A 52 -19.63 5.60 11.46
CA THR A 52 -20.29 6.16 12.65
C THR A 52 -21.47 7.04 12.25
N ALA A 53 -21.31 7.89 11.26
CA ALA A 53 -22.40 8.72 10.74
C ALA A 53 -23.56 7.87 10.18
N ALA A 54 -23.24 6.71 9.58
CA ALA A 54 -24.26 5.79 9.09
C ALA A 54 -25.01 5.05 10.21
N ALA A 55 -24.31 4.68 11.30
CA ALA A 55 -24.91 3.94 12.40
C ALA A 55 -25.64 4.85 13.40
N CYS A 56 -25.17 6.06 13.60
CA CYS A 56 -25.62 7.02 14.60
C CYS A 56 -25.75 8.42 13.98
N PRO A 57 -26.76 8.68 13.13
CA PRO A 57 -26.91 9.97 12.42
C PRO A 57 -27.13 11.16 13.37
N ASP A 58 -27.74 10.93 14.53
CA ASP A 58 -28.07 11.97 15.53
C ASP A 58 -27.05 12.02 16.68
N LEU A 59 -25.83 11.55 16.44
CA LEU A 59 -24.80 11.50 17.48
C LEU A 59 -24.35 12.92 17.86
N VAL A 60 -24.44 13.24 19.15
CA VAL A 60 -23.96 14.51 19.70
C VAL A 60 -22.49 14.40 20.02
N ASP A 61 -21.74 15.48 19.82
CA ASP A 61 -20.30 15.54 20.13
C ASP A 61 -19.98 15.05 21.54
N GLY A 62 -19.01 14.15 21.64
CA GLY A 62 -18.57 13.54 22.89
C GLY A 62 -19.33 12.28 23.32
N GLN A 63 -20.40 11.90 22.62
CA GLN A 63 -21.10 10.65 22.86
C GLN A 63 -20.48 9.49 22.08
N ARG A 64 -20.62 8.26 22.60
CA ARG A 64 -20.20 7.05 21.88
C ARG A 64 -21.38 6.47 21.10
N CYS A 65 -21.15 6.14 19.85
CA CYS A 65 -22.11 5.41 19.05
C CYS A 65 -22.28 3.98 19.60
N ALA A 66 -23.48 3.67 20.09
CA ALA A 66 -23.83 2.34 20.60
C ALA A 66 -24.50 1.45 19.53
N ALA A 67 -24.90 2.03 18.41
CA ALA A 67 -25.51 1.28 17.32
C ALA A 67 -24.48 0.50 16.51
N THR A 68 -24.93 -0.53 15.81
CA THR A 68 -24.11 -1.40 14.97
C THR A 68 -24.55 -1.31 13.51
N LEU A 69 -23.60 -1.51 12.61
CA LEU A 69 -23.85 -1.69 11.19
C LEU A 69 -24.10 -3.18 10.90
N SER A 70 -24.98 -3.48 9.96
CA SER A 70 -25.14 -4.85 9.47
C SER A 70 -24.20 -5.12 8.31
N VAL A 71 -23.19 -5.96 8.53
CA VAL A 71 -22.26 -6.42 7.50
C VAL A 71 -22.60 -7.88 7.20
N LEU A 72 -23.22 -8.14 6.08
CA LEU A 72 -23.68 -9.50 5.70
C LEU A 72 -24.52 -10.19 6.80
N GLY A 73 -25.34 -9.42 7.51
CA GLY A 73 -26.17 -9.91 8.60
C GLY A 73 -25.48 -9.98 9.96
N ILE A 74 -24.21 -9.70 10.06
CA ILE A 74 -23.43 -9.68 11.31
C ILE A 74 -23.42 -8.24 11.86
N PRO A 75 -23.79 -8.02 13.13
CA PRO A 75 -23.70 -6.70 13.75
C PRO A 75 -22.25 -6.32 14.03
N VAL A 76 -21.76 -5.23 13.45
CA VAL A 76 -20.39 -4.72 13.60
C VAL A 76 -20.45 -3.30 14.12
N SER A 77 -19.69 -2.99 15.16
CA SER A 77 -19.56 -1.61 15.63
C SER A 77 -18.75 -0.76 14.62
N PRO A 78 -19.09 0.52 14.41
CA PRO A 78 -18.36 1.40 13.50
C PRO A 78 -16.85 1.45 13.78
N GLY A 79 -16.45 1.49 15.04
CA GLY A 79 -15.05 1.53 15.46
C GLY A 79 -14.26 0.24 15.14
N SER A 80 -14.93 -0.90 14.96
CA SER A 80 -14.29 -2.18 14.63
C SER A 80 -14.32 -2.49 13.14
N LEU A 81 -15.09 -1.74 12.34
CA LEU A 81 -15.30 -2.02 10.91
C LEU A 81 -13.98 -2.10 10.14
N VAL A 82 -13.09 -1.14 10.35
CA VAL A 82 -11.81 -1.08 9.63
C VAL A 82 -10.92 -2.27 9.99
N ALA A 83 -10.85 -2.64 11.28
CA ALA A 83 -10.05 -3.77 11.73
C ALA A 83 -10.54 -5.10 11.12
N TYR A 84 -11.86 -5.32 11.11
CA TYR A 84 -12.44 -6.51 10.46
C TYR A 84 -12.23 -6.48 8.95
N THR A 85 -12.39 -5.32 8.31
CA THR A 85 -12.14 -5.18 6.87
C THR A 85 -10.69 -5.49 6.52
N ALA A 86 -9.73 -4.98 7.30
CA ALA A 86 -8.31 -5.24 7.10
C ALA A 86 -7.99 -6.73 7.30
N THR A 87 -8.54 -7.36 8.34
CA THR A 87 -8.35 -8.79 8.62
C THR A 87 -8.89 -9.66 7.47
N VAL A 88 -10.12 -9.42 7.05
CA VAL A 88 -10.75 -10.16 5.94
C VAL A 88 -9.97 -9.92 4.64
N SER A 89 -9.60 -8.69 4.36
CA SER A 89 -8.76 -8.35 3.20
C SER A 89 -7.43 -9.10 3.20
N THR A 90 -6.78 -9.21 4.36
CA THR A 90 -5.51 -9.94 4.50
C THR A 90 -5.68 -11.44 4.27
N ILE A 91 -6.75 -12.04 4.79
CA ILE A 91 -7.05 -13.46 4.58
C ILE A 91 -7.31 -13.75 3.10
N ILE A 92 -8.16 -12.94 2.45
CA ILE A 92 -8.45 -13.05 1.02
C ILE A 92 -7.15 -12.88 0.22
N SER A 93 -6.35 -11.87 0.54
CA SER A 93 -5.07 -11.63 -0.12
C SER A 93 -4.13 -12.82 0.02
N ALA A 94 -3.98 -13.39 1.21
CA ALA A 94 -3.10 -14.53 1.44
C ALA A 94 -3.42 -15.72 0.53
N ILE A 95 -4.71 -16.01 0.35
CA ILE A 95 -5.18 -17.08 -0.57
C ILE A 95 -4.91 -16.69 -2.02
N PHE A 96 -5.26 -15.44 -2.39
CA PHE A 96 -5.15 -14.94 -3.77
C PHE A 96 -3.70 -14.85 -4.25
N LEU A 97 -2.77 -14.43 -3.38
CA LEU A 97 -1.36 -14.28 -3.70
C LEU A 97 -0.66 -15.58 -4.09
N ILE A 98 -1.11 -16.73 -3.58
CA ILE A 98 -0.59 -18.05 -4.00
C ILE A 98 -0.83 -18.27 -5.50
N PHE A 99 -2.04 -17.95 -5.98
CA PHE A 99 -2.40 -18.07 -7.39
C PHE A 99 -1.68 -17.03 -8.25
N VAL A 100 -1.62 -15.78 -7.77
CA VAL A 100 -0.93 -14.69 -8.48
C VAL A 100 0.56 -15.01 -8.67
N GLY A 101 1.24 -15.50 -7.64
CA GLY A 101 2.63 -15.93 -7.72
C GLY A 101 2.83 -17.02 -8.76
N ALA A 102 2.02 -18.09 -8.71
CA ALA A 102 2.09 -19.19 -9.67
C ALA A 102 1.82 -18.77 -11.13
N ILE A 103 0.90 -17.79 -11.32
CA ILE A 103 0.61 -17.23 -12.65
C ILE A 103 1.78 -16.35 -13.12
N ALA A 104 2.33 -15.52 -12.22
CA ALA A 104 3.44 -14.64 -12.55
C ALA A 104 4.70 -15.40 -12.99
N ASP A 105 5.00 -16.51 -12.30
CA ASP A 105 6.16 -17.36 -12.63
C ASP A 105 6.05 -18.00 -14.01
N ARG A 106 4.85 -18.33 -14.43
CA ARG A 106 4.56 -18.96 -15.73
C ARG A 106 4.22 -17.96 -16.84
N SER A 107 4.02 -16.69 -16.48
CA SER A 107 3.59 -15.67 -17.45
C SER A 107 4.74 -15.28 -18.39
N PRO A 108 4.49 -15.26 -19.71
CA PRO A 108 5.46 -14.74 -20.67
C PRO A 108 5.62 -13.20 -20.53
N HIS A 109 4.65 -12.51 -19.90
CA HIS A 109 4.61 -11.07 -19.77
C HIS A 109 4.29 -10.64 -18.34
N PRO A 110 5.15 -10.91 -17.33
CA PRO A 110 4.87 -10.60 -15.95
C PRO A 110 4.72 -9.08 -15.69
N THR A 111 5.37 -8.24 -16.49
CA THR A 111 5.22 -6.78 -16.41
C THR A 111 3.82 -6.29 -16.78
N LYS A 112 3.12 -6.97 -17.69
CA LYS A 112 1.71 -6.64 -18.01
C LYS A 112 0.80 -7.02 -16.84
N LEU A 113 1.01 -8.20 -16.27
CA LEU A 113 0.26 -8.66 -15.10
C LEU A 113 0.49 -7.71 -13.91
N PHE A 114 1.73 -7.34 -13.65
CA PHE A 114 2.11 -6.33 -12.68
C PHE A 114 1.35 -5.01 -12.90
N ALA A 115 1.40 -4.48 -14.13
CA ALA A 115 0.73 -3.22 -14.48
C ALA A 115 -0.79 -3.30 -14.29
N THR A 116 -1.42 -4.44 -14.61
CA THR A 116 -2.86 -4.64 -14.38
C THR A 116 -3.23 -4.48 -12.91
N PHE A 117 -2.51 -5.15 -12.01
CA PHE A 117 -2.78 -5.02 -10.57
C PHE A 117 -2.44 -3.61 -10.05
N ALA A 118 -1.31 -3.04 -10.46
CA ALA A 118 -0.90 -1.71 -10.04
C ALA A 118 -1.94 -0.64 -10.44
N TRP A 119 -2.42 -0.66 -11.68
CA TRP A 119 -3.42 0.29 -12.16
C TRP A 119 -4.81 0.06 -11.56
N THR A 120 -5.23 -1.20 -11.40
CA THR A 120 -6.51 -1.52 -10.75
C THR A 120 -6.50 -1.06 -9.29
N GLY A 121 -5.41 -1.31 -8.58
CA GLY A 121 -5.24 -0.84 -7.20
C GLY A 121 -5.22 0.69 -7.09
N ALA A 122 -4.50 1.36 -7.99
CA ALA A 122 -4.46 2.83 -8.04
C ALA A 122 -5.84 3.42 -8.36
N LEU A 123 -6.60 2.80 -9.27
CA LEU A 123 -7.97 3.22 -9.57
C LEU A 123 -8.88 3.05 -8.35
N ALA A 124 -8.83 1.91 -7.67
CA ALA A 124 -9.60 1.68 -6.45
C ALA A 124 -9.25 2.70 -5.36
N ALA A 125 -7.95 2.98 -5.17
CA ALA A 125 -7.50 4.00 -4.22
C ALA A 125 -7.99 5.41 -4.60
N THR A 126 -7.97 5.76 -5.88
CA THR A 126 -8.49 7.05 -6.36
C THR A 126 -10.00 7.17 -6.14
N LEU A 127 -10.74 6.10 -6.41
CA LEU A 127 -12.20 6.06 -6.19
C LEU A 127 -12.61 6.18 -4.72
N MET A 128 -11.69 5.99 -3.76
CA MET A 128 -11.96 6.26 -2.34
C MET A 128 -12.37 7.71 -2.08
N CYS A 129 -12.06 8.67 -2.96
CA CYS A 129 -12.55 10.04 -2.87
C CYS A 129 -14.09 10.15 -2.97
N LEU A 130 -14.77 9.12 -3.50
CA LEU A 130 -16.23 9.04 -3.58
C LEU A 130 -16.89 8.52 -2.29
N VAL A 131 -16.09 8.10 -1.33
CA VAL A 131 -16.57 7.66 -0.02
C VAL A 131 -16.95 8.91 0.77
N THR A 132 -18.26 9.18 0.87
CA THR A 132 -18.80 10.38 1.52
C THR A 132 -20.10 10.05 2.27
N GLY A 133 -20.54 10.92 3.15
CA GLY A 133 -21.80 10.77 3.88
C GLY A 133 -21.85 9.48 4.70
N THR A 134 -22.67 8.52 4.26
CA THR A 134 -22.92 7.26 4.97
C THR A 134 -22.57 6.01 4.15
N ASN A 135 -21.89 6.17 3.01
CA ASN A 135 -21.64 5.09 2.05
C ASN A 135 -20.39 4.23 2.41
N TRP A 136 -20.26 3.86 3.68
CA TRP A 136 -19.15 3.06 4.20
C TRP A 136 -18.92 1.75 3.43
N GLN A 137 -19.97 1.16 2.83
CA GLN A 137 -19.88 -0.08 2.04
C GLN A 137 -18.94 0.10 0.83
N LEU A 138 -19.04 1.25 0.15
CA LEU A 138 -18.13 1.59 -0.93
C LEU A 138 -16.70 1.69 -0.43
N GLY A 139 -16.48 2.31 0.73
CA GLY A 139 -15.18 2.42 1.37
C GLY A 139 -14.56 1.06 1.67
N VAL A 140 -15.33 0.14 2.27
CA VAL A 140 -14.90 -1.23 2.55
C VAL A 140 -14.53 -1.95 1.25
N LEU A 141 -15.38 -1.90 0.22
CA LEU A 141 -15.14 -2.57 -1.06
C LEU A 141 -13.85 -2.08 -1.73
N LEU A 142 -13.69 -0.76 -1.84
CA LEU A 142 -12.51 -0.15 -2.47
C LEU A 142 -11.23 -0.45 -1.70
N PHE A 143 -11.29 -0.45 -0.37
CA PHE A 143 -10.15 -0.80 0.47
C PHE A 143 -9.71 -2.26 0.27
N VAL A 144 -10.66 -3.19 0.22
CA VAL A 144 -10.36 -4.61 -0.03
C VAL A 144 -9.73 -4.80 -1.41
N ILE A 145 -10.31 -4.20 -2.47
CA ILE A 145 -9.78 -4.28 -3.83
C ILE A 145 -8.36 -3.69 -3.89
N ALA A 146 -8.16 -2.50 -3.32
CA ALA A 146 -6.86 -1.84 -3.33
C ALA A 146 -5.79 -2.68 -2.63
N ASN A 147 -6.09 -3.28 -1.46
CA ASN A 147 -5.14 -4.12 -0.74
C ASN A 147 -4.81 -5.42 -1.45
N ILE A 148 -5.81 -6.10 -2.04
CA ILE A 148 -5.55 -7.32 -2.84
C ILE A 148 -4.68 -6.99 -4.05
N CYS A 149 -4.98 -5.91 -4.77
CA CYS A 149 -4.19 -5.46 -5.91
C CYS A 149 -2.78 -5.01 -5.49
N LEU A 150 -2.65 -4.34 -4.37
CA LEU A 150 -1.37 -3.96 -3.78
C LEU A 150 -0.51 -5.20 -3.51
N GLY A 151 -1.02 -6.17 -2.75
CA GLY A 151 -0.30 -7.40 -2.45
C GLY A 151 0.09 -8.16 -3.72
N SER A 152 -0.84 -8.26 -4.69
CA SER A 152 -0.60 -8.93 -5.97
C SER A 152 0.50 -8.25 -6.79
N SER A 153 0.48 -6.93 -6.86
CA SER A 153 1.53 -6.17 -7.55
C SER A 153 2.89 -6.29 -6.85
N LEU A 154 2.93 -6.31 -5.52
CA LEU A 154 4.17 -6.46 -4.75
C LEU A 154 4.83 -7.83 -4.95
N VAL A 155 4.07 -8.91 -4.95
CA VAL A 155 4.62 -10.26 -5.23
C VAL A 155 5.31 -10.30 -6.60
N ILE A 156 4.68 -9.71 -7.61
CA ILE A 156 5.28 -9.65 -8.95
C ILE A 156 6.48 -8.70 -8.97
N TYR A 157 6.36 -7.54 -8.33
CA TYR A 157 7.42 -6.55 -8.19
C TYR A 157 8.69 -7.15 -7.58
N ASP A 158 8.57 -7.90 -6.50
CA ASP A 158 9.70 -8.58 -5.84
C ASP A 158 10.32 -9.64 -6.75
N SER A 159 9.52 -10.37 -7.51
CA SER A 159 10.02 -11.36 -8.47
C SER A 159 10.82 -10.74 -9.61
N LEU A 160 10.54 -9.49 -9.99
CA LEU A 160 11.28 -8.77 -11.03
C LEU A 160 12.70 -8.40 -10.59
N LEU A 161 12.99 -8.26 -9.30
CA LEU A 161 14.32 -7.93 -8.79
C LEU A 161 15.39 -8.90 -9.31
N VAL A 162 15.07 -10.18 -9.36
CA VAL A 162 15.99 -11.23 -9.84
C VAL A 162 16.34 -11.07 -11.33
N ARG A 163 15.45 -10.43 -12.09
CA ARG A 163 15.61 -10.20 -13.54
C ARG A 163 16.38 -8.92 -13.84
N ILE A 164 16.23 -7.88 -12.99
CA ILE A 164 16.82 -6.55 -13.21
C ILE A 164 18.15 -6.34 -12.48
N ALA A 165 18.51 -7.25 -11.55
CA ALA A 165 19.75 -7.18 -10.77
C ALA A 165 20.47 -8.52 -10.73
N GLY A 166 21.76 -8.51 -11.06
CA GLY A 166 22.65 -9.66 -10.88
C GLY A 166 22.81 -10.03 -9.40
N PRO A 167 23.23 -11.26 -9.09
CA PRO A 167 23.34 -11.76 -7.70
C PRO A 167 24.10 -10.82 -6.76
N ASN A 168 25.17 -10.18 -7.23
CA ASN A 168 26.01 -9.29 -6.44
C ASN A 168 25.43 -7.86 -6.26
N ASP A 169 24.41 -7.50 -7.03
CA ASP A 169 23.81 -6.17 -7.05
C ASP A 169 22.41 -6.13 -6.41
N ARG A 170 21.80 -7.28 -6.12
CA ARG A 170 20.43 -7.38 -5.59
C ARG A 170 20.24 -6.60 -4.30
N ASP A 171 21.14 -6.77 -3.35
CA ASP A 171 21.07 -6.08 -2.05
C ASP A 171 21.14 -4.56 -2.21
N ARG A 172 21.99 -4.09 -3.12
CA ARG A 172 22.14 -2.66 -3.43
C ARG A 172 20.86 -2.11 -4.06
N VAL A 173 20.32 -2.82 -5.05
CA VAL A 173 19.09 -2.40 -5.77
C VAL A 173 17.90 -2.43 -4.82
N SER A 174 17.75 -3.50 -4.06
CA SER A 174 16.67 -3.63 -3.07
C SER A 174 16.73 -2.53 -2.00
N SER A 175 17.88 -2.34 -1.36
CA SER A 175 18.06 -1.29 -0.34
C SER A 175 17.76 0.11 -0.88
N LYS A 176 18.08 0.38 -2.15
CA LYS A 176 17.79 1.65 -2.78
C LYS A 176 16.29 1.82 -3.05
N GLY A 177 15.59 0.76 -3.49
CA GLY A 177 14.13 0.76 -3.62
C GLY A 177 13.46 1.10 -2.29
N TRP A 178 13.83 0.40 -1.23
CA TRP A 178 13.32 0.68 0.12
C TRP A 178 13.55 2.12 0.57
N ALA A 179 14.74 2.68 0.29
CA ALA A 179 15.02 4.08 0.59
C ALA A 179 14.09 5.03 -0.17
N PHE A 180 13.83 4.76 -1.45
CA PHE A 180 12.86 5.52 -2.25
C PHE A 180 11.43 5.36 -1.71
N GLY A 181 11.04 4.16 -1.31
CA GLY A 181 9.74 3.90 -0.69
C GLY A 181 9.54 4.72 0.58
N TYR A 182 10.49 4.67 1.53
CA TYR A 182 10.40 5.48 2.75
C TYR A 182 10.35 6.99 2.48
N LEU A 183 11.12 7.48 1.52
CA LEU A 183 11.07 8.88 1.11
C LEU A 183 9.71 9.24 0.51
N GLY A 184 9.17 8.41 -0.39
CA GLY A 184 7.87 8.64 -1.01
C GLY A 184 6.73 8.65 0.02
N GLY A 185 6.68 7.63 0.87
CA GLY A 185 5.68 7.53 1.94
C GLY A 185 5.78 8.69 2.93
N GLY A 186 6.99 9.00 3.40
CA GLY A 186 7.23 10.06 4.36
C GLY A 186 6.91 11.46 3.82
N LEU A 187 7.30 11.75 2.58
CA LEU A 187 7.01 13.05 1.96
C LEU A 187 5.52 13.25 1.73
N LEU A 188 4.81 12.26 1.21
CA LEU A 188 3.37 12.38 1.02
C LEU A 188 2.64 12.51 2.35
N LEU A 189 3.04 11.74 3.37
CA LEU A 189 2.45 11.85 4.71
C LEU A 189 2.66 13.26 5.28
N LEU A 190 3.85 13.83 5.14
CA LEU A 190 4.15 15.20 5.57
C LEU A 190 3.26 16.23 4.86
N VAL A 191 3.13 16.12 3.54
CA VAL A 191 2.25 16.99 2.74
C VAL A 191 0.81 16.90 3.22
N ASN A 192 0.28 15.69 3.39
CA ASN A 192 -1.08 15.48 3.87
C ASN A 192 -1.28 15.99 5.31
N PHE A 193 -0.29 15.80 6.18
CA PHE A 193 -0.34 16.36 7.54
C PHE A 193 -0.44 17.88 7.53
N VAL A 194 0.34 18.55 6.68
CA VAL A 194 0.27 20.03 6.54
C VAL A 194 -1.09 20.47 6.01
N LEU A 195 -1.66 19.76 5.02
CA LEU A 195 -2.97 20.08 4.45
C LEU A 195 -4.10 19.89 5.48
N VAL A 196 -4.05 18.84 6.28
CA VAL A 196 -5.03 18.58 7.35
C VAL A 196 -4.89 19.60 8.48
N ALA A 197 -3.64 19.99 8.85
CA ALA A 197 -3.38 20.98 9.89
C ALA A 197 -3.74 22.43 9.49
N LYS A 198 -3.74 22.71 8.17
CA LYS A 198 -4.06 24.03 7.62
C LYS A 198 -5.05 23.92 6.46
N PRO A 199 -6.34 23.65 6.72
CA PRO A 199 -7.36 23.49 5.66
C PRO A 199 -7.49 24.71 4.75
N SER A 200 -7.16 25.92 5.28
CA SER A 200 -7.15 27.16 4.52
C SER A 200 -6.24 27.15 3.28
N LEU A 201 -5.22 26.26 3.23
CA LEU A 201 -4.38 26.09 2.05
C LEU A 201 -5.14 25.42 0.88
N LEU A 202 -6.23 24.74 1.19
CA LEU A 202 -7.14 24.11 0.20
C LEU A 202 -8.36 24.97 -0.12
N GLY A 203 -8.46 26.18 0.48
CA GLY A 203 -9.64 27.05 0.36
C GLY A 203 -10.86 26.55 1.15
N LEU A 204 -10.64 25.71 2.15
CA LEU A 204 -11.64 25.12 3.04
C LEU A 204 -11.65 25.82 4.41
#